data_ee1ba09a71d694b031699e10a5eb8307
#
_entry.id   ee1ba09a71d694b031699e10a5eb8307
#
_cell.length_a   1.000
_cell.length_b   1.000
_cell.length_c   1.000
_cell.angle_alpha   90.00
_cell.angle_beta   90.00
_cell.angle_gamma   90.00
#
_symmetry.space_group_name_H-M   'P 1'
#
loop_
_entity.id
_entity.type
_entity.pdbx_description
1 polymer ?
#
loop_
_entity_poly.entity_id
_entity_poly.type
_entity_poly.pdbx_seq_one_letter_code
_entity_poly.pdbx_strand_id
1 'polypeptide(L)'
;KDPMGMDYIPVYADDVEAAEQGIVRISPERIQMIGVRSEAAVRRNLVRPVRAVGSVQFDERNTFVVSTRFEGWIERLMVNTTGQKVRRGEPLMEVYSPDLVLAQQEYALLRRSMRAGGTDQASRWLIDGAEQRLRYLGFPEAALQRLRAGSPARPVITIPSPVSGTVIDKPSVQ
;
A
#
# COMPACT_ATOMS: atom_id res chain seq x y z
N LYS A 1 -72.20 48.35 7.01
CA LYS A 1 -71.65 49.60 6.45
C LYS A 1 -71.65 50.65 7.53
N ASP A 2 -70.58 51.37 7.63
CA ASP A 2 -70.49 52.52 8.53
C ASP A 2 -71.34 53.71 8.04
N PRO A 3 -71.54 54.77 8.82
CA PRO A 3 -72.29 55.93 8.41
C PRO A 3 -71.73 56.63 7.16
N MET A 4 -70.53 56.30 6.70
CA MET A 4 -69.86 56.80 5.49
C MET A 4 -69.96 55.86 4.28
N GLY A 5 -70.67 54.73 4.43
CA GLY A 5 -70.94 53.79 3.34
C GLY A 5 -69.92 52.73 3.06
N MET A 6 -68.87 52.64 3.91
CA MET A 6 -67.84 51.62 3.76
C MET A 6 -68.26 50.25 4.38
N ASP A 7 -67.86 49.17 3.78
CA ASP A 7 -68.17 47.85 4.29
C ASP A 7 -67.25 47.49 5.46
N TYR A 8 -67.79 46.96 6.58
CA TYR A 8 -67.02 46.42 7.69
C TYR A 8 -66.29 45.18 7.26
N ILE A 9 -65.03 45.13 7.52
CA ILE A 9 -64.22 43.89 7.46
C ILE A 9 -64.30 43.22 8.82
N PRO A 10 -64.87 42.03 8.95
CA PRO A 10 -64.90 41.32 10.22
C PRO A 10 -63.49 41.03 10.72
N VAL A 11 -63.17 41.47 11.92
CA VAL A 11 -61.94 41.10 12.63
C VAL A 11 -62.33 40.11 13.71
N TYR A 12 -61.82 38.90 13.63
CA TYR A 12 -62.08 37.88 14.62
C TYR A 12 -61.13 38.01 15.81
N ALA A 13 -61.57 37.59 17.00
CA ALA A 13 -60.77 37.69 18.22
C ALA A 13 -59.39 37.03 18.09
N ASP A 14 -59.33 35.89 17.39
CA ASP A 14 -58.13 35.17 17.13
C ASP A 14 -57.09 35.93 16.26
N ASP A 15 -57.56 36.85 15.42
CA ASP A 15 -56.67 37.67 14.58
C ASP A 15 -56.03 38.81 15.38
N VAL A 16 -56.69 39.30 16.39
CA VAL A 16 -56.20 40.36 17.29
C VAL A 16 -55.08 39.80 18.18
N GLU A 17 -55.29 38.59 18.76
CA GLU A 17 -54.26 37.92 19.58
C GLU A 17 -53.05 37.54 18.75
N ALA A 18 -53.23 37.09 17.50
CA ALA A 18 -52.15 36.76 16.61
C ALA A 18 -51.30 38.01 16.23
N ALA A 19 -51.93 39.15 16.05
CA ALA A 19 -51.27 40.44 15.74
C ALA A 19 -50.42 40.92 16.94
N GLU A 20 -50.90 40.78 18.16
CA GLU A 20 -50.17 41.14 19.36
C GLU A 20 -48.93 40.24 19.57
N GLN A 21 -48.98 39.00 19.15
CA GLN A 21 -47.83 38.07 19.21
C GLN A 21 -46.89 38.16 18.01
N GLY A 22 -47.13 39.09 17.07
CA GLY A 22 -46.31 39.22 15.85
C GLY A 22 -46.52 38.09 14.84
N ILE A 23 -47.59 37.30 14.95
CA ILE A 23 -47.92 36.19 14.05
C ILE A 23 -48.85 36.73 12.91
N VAL A 24 -48.39 36.57 11.69
CA VAL A 24 -49.18 36.92 10.50
C VAL A 24 -49.93 35.68 10.02
N ARG A 25 -51.25 35.65 10.11
CA ARG A 25 -52.10 34.60 9.56
C ARG A 25 -52.51 34.96 8.12
N ILE A 26 -52.20 34.05 7.19
CA ILE A 26 -52.57 34.21 5.79
C ILE A 26 -53.63 33.16 5.49
N SER A 27 -54.74 33.59 4.84
CA SER A 27 -55.81 32.67 4.47
C SER A 27 -55.33 31.62 3.47
N PRO A 28 -55.91 30.41 3.48
CA PRO A 28 -55.55 29.35 2.53
C PRO A 28 -55.64 29.77 1.05
N GLU A 29 -56.62 30.60 0.71
CA GLU A 29 -56.82 31.12 -0.65
C GLU A 29 -55.65 32.03 -1.06
N ARG A 30 -55.17 32.90 -0.16
CA ARG A 30 -53.98 33.72 -0.40
C ARG A 30 -52.70 32.90 -0.50
N ILE A 31 -52.53 31.87 0.32
CA ILE A 31 -51.41 30.96 0.24
C ILE A 31 -51.34 30.29 -1.12
N GLN A 32 -52.51 29.84 -1.65
CA GLN A 32 -52.59 29.25 -2.98
C GLN A 32 -52.28 30.27 -4.09
N MET A 33 -52.82 31.51 -3.97
CA MET A 33 -52.62 32.56 -4.95
C MET A 33 -51.15 33.01 -5.06
N ILE A 34 -50.41 33.09 -3.95
CA ILE A 34 -48.99 33.46 -3.91
C ILE A 34 -48.08 32.28 -4.14
N GLY A 35 -48.58 31.04 -4.24
CA GLY A 35 -47.80 29.85 -4.53
C GLY A 35 -46.83 29.43 -3.41
N VAL A 36 -47.15 29.81 -2.16
CA VAL A 36 -46.32 29.42 -1.00
C VAL A 36 -46.34 27.91 -0.83
N ARG A 37 -45.20 27.31 -0.80
CA ARG A 37 -45.02 25.88 -0.50
C ARG A 37 -44.17 25.74 0.78
N SER A 38 -44.61 24.90 1.69
CA SER A 38 -43.84 24.53 2.87
C SER A 38 -43.29 23.13 2.71
N GLU A 39 -42.03 22.93 3.08
CA GLU A 39 -41.39 21.61 3.09
C GLU A 39 -40.72 21.41 4.44
N ALA A 40 -40.81 20.22 4.99
CA ALA A 40 -40.15 19.89 6.25
C ALA A 40 -38.62 19.93 6.09
N ALA A 41 -37.94 20.60 7.02
CA ALA A 41 -36.50 20.61 7.06
C ALA A 41 -35.98 19.23 7.48
N VAL A 42 -35.27 18.59 6.59
CA VAL A 42 -34.67 17.27 6.86
C VAL A 42 -33.14 17.36 6.77
N ARG A 43 -32.46 16.65 7.68
CA ARG A 43 -31.01 16.52 7.59
C ARG A 43 -30.66 15.50 6.51
N ARG A 44 -29.94 15.92 5.48
CA ARG A 44 -29.46 15.03 4.42
C ARG A 44 -28.01 15.34 4.04
N ASN A 45 -27.31 14.34 3.55
CA ASN A 45 -25.97 14.56 3.00
C ASN A 45 -26.10 15.24 1.62
N LEU A 46 -25.51 16.41 1.49
CA LEU A 46 -25.40 17.09 0.20
C LEU A 46 -24.14 16.63 -0.50
N VAL A 47 -24.29 15.90 -1.59
CA VAL A 47 -23.17 15.44 -2.42
C VAL A 47 -23.10 16.31 -3.66
N ARG A 48 -21.98 16.98 -3.85
CA ARG A 48 -21.67 17.70 -5.07
C ARG A 48 -20.73 16.86 -5.92
N PRO A 49 -21.16 16.27 -7.03
CA PRO A 49 -20.28 15.53 -7.92
C PRO A 49 -19.29 16.49 -8.59
N VAL A 50 -18.00 16.21 -8.43
CA VAL A 50 -16.92 16.95 -9.10
C VAL A 50 -16.31 16.03 -10.15
N ARG A 51 -16.24 16.47 -11.39
CA ARG A 51 -15.52 15.80 -12.47
C ARG A 51 -14.16 16.46 -12.62
N ALA A 52 -13.11 15.65 -12.56
CA ALA A 52 -11.74 16.10 -12.75
C ALA A 52 -11.02 15.13 -13.69
N VAL A 53 -10.07 15.64 -14.43
CA VAL A 53 -9.11 14.82 -15.20
C VAL A 53 -7.97 14.40 -14.29
N GLY A 54 -7.45 13.19 -14.51
CA GLY A 54 -6.30 12.68 -13.77
C GLY A 54 -5.61 11.58 -14.56
N SER A 55 -4.36 11.30 -14.21
CA SER A 55 -3.59 10.18 -14.72
C SER A 55 -3.38 9.15 -13.61
N VAL A 56 -3.46 7.86 -13.97
CA VAL A 56 -3.17 6.77 -13.05
C VAL A 56 -1.66 6.49 -13.14
N GLN A 57 -0.98 6.50 -12.00
CA GLN A 57 0.44 6.18 -11.87
C GLN A 57 0.64 5.14 -10.79
N PHE A 58 1.79 4.45 -10.81
CA PHE A 58 2.14 3.53 -9.74
C PHE A 58 2.44 4.30 -8.45
N ASP A 59 2.06 3.72 -7.31
CA ASP A 59 2.44 4.26 -6.00
C ASP A 59 3.91 3.96 -5.73
N GLU A 60 4.75 4.98 -5.77
CA GLU A 60 6.19 4.86 -5.54
C GLU A 60 6.53 4.28 -4.16
N ARG A 61 5.67 4.51 -3.15
CA ARG A 61 5.85 3.96 -1.80
C ARG A 61 5.71 2.45 -1.74
N ASN A 62 4.98 1.86 -2.69
CA ASN A 62 4.77 0.43 -2.83
C ASN A 62 5.60 -0.19 -3.95
N THR A 63 6.59 0.54 -4.47
CA THR A 63 7.52 0.05 -5.49
C THR A 63 8.80 -0.46 -4.82
N PHE A 64 9.19 -1.70 -5.12
CA PHE A 64 10.37 -2.35 -4.59
C PHE A 64 11.34 -2.70 -5.70
N VAL A 65 12.59 -2.29 -5.54
CA VAL A 65 13.67 -2.64 -6.45
C VAL A 65 14.39 -3.87 -5.90
N VAL A 66 14.48 -4.93 -6.72
CA VAL A 66 15.28 -6.12 -6.40
C VAL A 66 16.63 -5.97 -7.09
N SER A 67 17.67 -5.75 -6.32
CA SER A 67 19.05 -5.65 -6.80
C SER A 67 19.96 -6.57 -6.01
N THR A 68 21.00 -7.08 -6.66
CA THR A 68 22.07 -7.82 -6.01
C THR A 68 23.09 -6.83 -5.42
N ARG A 69 23.77 -7.25 -4.32
CA ARG A 69 24.86 -6.49 -3.70
C ARG A 69 26.22 -7.06 -4.09
N PHE A 70 26.28 -7.86 -5.14
CA PHE A 70 27.45 -8.52 -5.67
C PHE A 70 27.39 -8.48 -7.19
N GLU A 71 28.53 -8.58 -7.81
CA GLU A 71 28.67 -8.73 -9.25
C GLU A 71 28.41 -10.20 -9.68
N GLY A 72 27.77 -10.37 -10.84
CA GLY A 72 27.47 -11.70 -11.34
C GLY A 72 26.66 -11.68 -12.61
N TRP A 73 26.41 -12.88 -13.12
CA TRP A 73 25.66 -13.11 -14.37
C TRP A 73 24.34 -13.80 -14.07
N ILE A 74 23.28 -13.35 -14.72
CA ILE A 74 21.98 -14.02 -14.64
C ILE A 74 22.02 -15.26 -15.55
N GLU A 75 22.03 -16.43 -14.95
CA GLU A 75 21.97 -17.72 -15.65
C GLU A 75 20.58 -18.03 -16.15
N ARG A 76 19.58 -17.69 -15.35
CA ARG A 76 18.18 -17.94 -15.66
C ARG A 76 17.28 -16.87 -15.06
N LEU A 77 16.39 -16.35 -15.87
CA LEU A 77 15.32 -15.46 -15.44
C LEU A 77 13.99 -16.23 -15.43
N MET A 78 13.39 -16.40 -14.24
CA MET A 78 12.14 -17.12 -14.08
C MET A 78 10.93 -16.21 -14.30
N VAL A 79 11.09 -14.95 -13.94
CA VAL A 79 10.08 -13.90 -14.13
C VAL A 79 10.53 -13.01 -15.28
N ASN A 80 10.07 -13.32 -16.49
CA ASN A 80 10.54 -12.67 -17.72
C ASN A 80 9.54 -11.71 -18.37
N THR A 81 8.36 -11.52 -17.78
CA THR A 81 7.29 -10.70 -18.38
C THR A 81 6.86 -9.58 -17.43
N THR A 82 6.82 -8.35 -17.94
CA THR A 82 6.18 -7.21 -17.26
C THR A 82 4.70 -7.49 -17.09
N GLY A 83 4.14 -7.15 -15.93
CA GLY A 83 2.76 -7.49 -15.56
C GLY A 83 2.59 -8.86 -14.88
N GLN A 84 3.64 -9.68 -14.80
CA GLN A 84 3.60 -10.98 -14.13
C GLN A 84 3.44 -10.78 -12.60
N LYS A 85 2.53 -11.53 -11.99
CA LYS A 85 2.35 -11.54 -10.54
C LYS A 85 3.37 -12.47 -9.90
N VAL A 86 3.97 -12.03 -8.80
CA VAL A 86 4.92 -12.80 -8.01
C VAL A 86 4.51 -12.81 -6.55
N ARG A 87 4.85 -13.87 -5.84
CA ARG A 87 4.64 -14.00 -4.40
C ARG A 87 5.94 -13.80 -3.65
N ARG A 88 5.85 -13.33 -2.43
CA ARG A 88 7.01 -13.28 -1.53
C ARG A 88 7.67 -14.65 -1.40
N GLY A 89 8.99 -14.70 -1.61
CA GLY A 89 9.78 -15.95 -1.61
C GLY A 89 9.79 -16.70 -2.93
N GLU A 90 8.99 -16.29 -3.93
CA GLU A 90 9.00 -16.88 -5.25
C GLU A 90 10.34 -16.60 -5.96
N PRO A 91 10.94 -17.61 -6.64
CA PRO A 91 12.21 -17.42 -7.33
C PRO A 91 12.04 -16.47 -8.52
N LEU A 92 12.84 -15.40 -8.54
CA LEU A 92 12.85 -14.43 -9.64
C LEU A 92 13.90 -14.75 -10.69
N MET A 93 15.11 -15.06 -10.25
CA MET A 93 16.26 -15.30 -11.11
C MET A 93 17.28 -16.22 -10.43
N GLU A 94 18.08 -16.88 -11.24
CA GLU A 94 19.28 -17.59 -10.85
C GLU A 94 20.51 -16.81 -11.29
N VAL A 95 21.44 -16.57 -10.36
CA VAL A 95 22.61 -15.74 -10.57
C VAL A 95 23.87 -16.52 -10.23
N TYR A 96 24.85 -16.49 -11.13
CA TYR A 96 26.21 -16.93 -10.88
C TYR A 96 27.07 -15.76 -10.44
N SER A 97 27.85 -15.92 -9.35
CA SER A 97 28.81 -14.94 -8.88
C SER A 97 30.04 -15.61 -8.31
N PRO A 98 31.23 -15.32 -8.86
CA PRO A 98 32.50 -15.82 -8.32
C PRO A 98 32.71 -15.42 -6.85
N ASP A 99 32.37 -14.20 -6.47
CA ASP A 99 32.52 -13.70 -5.09
C ASP A 99 31.67 -14.50 -4.10
N LEU A 100 30.43 -14.83 -4.49
CA LEU A 100 29.58 -15.67 -3.67
C LEU A 100 30.07 -17.10 -3.57
N VAL A 101 30.65 -17.64 -4.64
CA VAL A 101 31.26 -18.98 -4.61
C VAL A 101 32.42 -19.01 -3.63
N LEU A 102 33.33 -18.04 -3.72
CA LEU A 102 34.48 -17.92 -2.83
C LEU A 102 34.03 -17.77 -1.37
N ALA A 103 33.08 -16.86 -1.08
CA ALA A 103 32.57 -16.64 0.27
C ALA A 103 31.92 -17.90 0.87
N GLN A 104 31.19 -18.67 0.05
CA GLN A 104 30.59 -19.94 0.46
C GLN A 104 31.67 -21.01 0.78
N GLN A 105 32.68 -21.10 -0.07
CA GLN A 105 33.78 -22.04 0.11
C GLN A 105 34.58 -21.74 1.38
N GLU A 106 34.90 -20.46 1.62
CA GLU A 106 35.55 -19.97 2.82
C GLU A 106 34.77 -20.38 4.09
N TYR A 107 33.45 -20.03 4.10
CA TYR A 107 32.58 -20.41 5.21
C TYR A 107 32.52 -21.93 5.43
N ALA A 108 32.39 -22.71 4.35
CA ALA A 108 32.30 -24.17 4.41
C ALA A 108 33.59 -24.78 4.94
N LEU A 109 34.77 -24.24 4.56
CA LEU A 109 36.07 -24.67 5.04
C LEU A 109 36.22 -24.43 6.53
N LEU A 110 35.93 -23.22 7.01
CA LEU A 110 35.96 -22.85 8.43
C LEU A 110 35.04 -23.75 9.26
N ARG A 111 33.85 -24.05 8.77
CA ARG A 111 32.91 -24.97 9.43
C ARG A 111 33.42 -26.40 9.49
N ARG A 112 34.13 -26.87 8.48
CA ARG A 112 34.76 -28.21 8.49
C ARG A 112 35.90 -28.28 9.51
N SER A 113 36.77 -27.29 9.55
CA SER A 113 37.88 -27.24 10.51
C SER A 113 37.39 -27.24 11.97
N MET A 114 36.32 -26.51 12.25
CA MET A 114 35.68 -26.52 13.57
C MET A 114 35.12 -27.90 13.96
N ARG A 115 34.48 -28.61 13.01
CA ARG A 115 33.99 -29.98 13.25
C ARG A 115 35.13 -31.00 13.50
N ALA A 116 36.30 -30.73 12.96
CA ALA A 116 37.47 -31.60 13.10
C ALA A 116 38.28 -31.38 14.40
N GLY A 117 37.81 -30.49 15.31
CA GLY A 117 38.45 -30.29 16.62
C GLY A 117 38.82 -28.85 16.95
N GLY A 118 38.61 -27.90 16.07
CA GLY A 118 38.87 -26.47 16.34
C GLY A 118 37.71 -25.82 17.11
N THR A 119 37.67 -25.99 18.44
CA THR A 119 36.62 -25.44 19.28
C THR A 119 37.00 -24.14 19.98
N ASP A 120 38.10 -23.53 19.58
CA ASP A 120 38.62 -22.29 20.15
C ASP A 120 37.76 -21.08 19.78
N GLN A 121 37.84 -20.05 20.60
CA GLN A 121 37.05 -18.81 20.42
C GLN A 121 37.41 -18.11 19.12
N ALA A 122 38.66 -18.17 18.68
CA ALA A 122 39.12 -17.57 17.44
C ALA A 122 38.45 -18.19 16.21
N SER A 123 38.33 -19.53 16.19
CA SER A 123 37.64 -20.24 15.12
C SER A 123 36.13 -19.86 15.01
N ARG A 124 35.47 -19.61 16.13
CA ARG A 124 34.07 -19.14 16.14
C ARG A 124 33.95 -17.74 15.52
N TRP A 125 34.83 -16.81 15.90
CA TRP A 125 34.84 -15.46 15.36
C TRP A 125 35.09 -15.44 13.85
N LEU A 126 35.96 -16.30 13.34
CA LEU A 126 36.17 -16.41 11.89
C LEU A 126 34.95 -16.91 11.17
N ILE A 127 34.23 -17.89 11.71
CA ILE A 127 32.98 -18.39 11.13
C ILE A 127 31.90 -17.32 11.15
N ASP A 128 31.74 -16.61 12.25
CA ASP A 128 30.78 -15.54 12.39
C ASP A 128 31.08 -14.40 11.39
N GLY A 129 32.36 -14.07 11.22
CA GLY A 129 32.81 -13.09 10.23
C GLY A 129 32.52 -13.51 8.79
N ALA A 130 32.79 -14.76 8.43
CA ALA A 130 32.48 -15.30 7.12
C ALA A 130 30.97 -15.37 6.86
N GLU A 131 30.18 -15.72 7.87
CA GLU A 131 28.73 -15.70 7.77
C GLU A 131 28.18 -14.27 7.59
N GLN A 132 28.73 -13.31 8.34
CA GLN A 132 28.37 -11.91 8.21
C GLN A 132 28.68 -11.35 6.82
N ARG A 133 29.82 -11.75 6.23
CA ARG A 133 30.19 -11.41 4.86
C ARG A 133 29.16 -11.92 3.86
N LEU A 134 28.69 -13.17 3.97
CA LEU A 134 27.63 -13.71 3.13
C LEU A 134 26.34 -12.89 3.25
N ARG A 135 25.95 -12.48 4.45
CA ARG A 135 24.78 -11.63 4.67
C ARG A 135 24.93 -10.23 4.05
N TYR A 136 26.12 -9.62 4.16
CA TYR A 136 26.40 -8.32 3.54
C TYR A 136 26.30 -8.38 2.01
N LEU A 137 26.72 -9.49 1.42
CA LEU A 137 26.53 -9.75 -0.01
C LEU A 137 25.06 -10.02 -0.39
N GLY A 138 24.15 -10.09 0.58
CA GLY A 138 22.74 -10.37 0.32
C GLY A 138 22.43 -11.83 0.01
N PHE A 139 23.28 -12.75 0.49
CA PHE A 139 23.06 -14.18 0.33
C PHE A 139 21.72 -14.60 0.96
N PRO A 140 20.84 -15.32 0.23
CA PRO A 140 19.51 -15.67 0.72
C PRO A 140 19.56 -16.51 2.00
N GLU A 141 18.77 -16.15 3.00
CA GLU A 141 18.80 -16.84 4.32
C GLU A 141 18.50 -18.34 4.19
N ALA A 142 17.57 -18.73 3.30
CA ALA A 142 17.28 -20.14 3.04
C ALA A 142 18.51 -20.91 2.48
N ALA A 143 19.35 -20.23 1.69
CA ALA A 143 20.60 -20.82 1.19
C ALA A 143 21.66 -20.88 2.31
N LEU A 144 21.73 -19.87 3.17
CA LEU A 144 22.61 -19.83 4.33
C LEU A 144 22.27 -20.96 5.32
N GLN A 145 20.99 -21.22 5.58
CA GLN A 145 20.54 -22.33 6.43
C GLN A 145 21.01 -23.69 5.88
N ARG A 146 20.91 -23.90 4.58
CA ARG A 146 21.43 -25.13 3.93
C ARG A 146 22.94 -25.25 4.10
N LEU A 147 23.68 -24.15 3.94
CA LEU A 147 25.12 -24.13 4.10
C LEU A 147 25.51 -24.40 5.55
N ARG A 148 24.78 -23.88 6.54
CA ARG A 148 24.91 -24.22 7.98
C ARG A 148 24.65 -25.70 8.24
N ALA A 149 23.67 -26.30 7.57
CA ALA A 149 23.40 -27.73 7.69
C ALA A 149 24.49 -28.62 7.07
N GLY A 150 25.46 -28.02 6.35
CA GLY A 150 26.59 -28.73 5.76
C GLY A 150 26.41 -29.07 4.29
N SER A 151 25.42 -28.48 3.61
CA SER A 151 25.30 -28.61 2.15
C SER A 151 26.51 -27.98 1.46
N PRO A 152 26.93 -28.50 0.30
CA PRO A 152 28.06 -27.95 -0.45
C PRO A 152 27.72 -26.54 -0.97
N ALA A 153 28.76 -25.74 -1.21
CA ALA A 153 28.67 -24.47 -1.92
C ALA A 153 28.05 -24.69 -3.31
N ARG A 154 27.16 -23.79 -3.71
CA ARG A 154 26.53 -23.81 -5.02
C ARG A 154 27.00 -22.63 -5.83
N PRO A 155 27.41 -22.82 -7.09
CA PRO A 155 27.85 -21.71 -7.93
C PRO A 155 26.71 -20.78 -8.31
N VAL A 156 25.52 -21.33 -8.47
CA VAL A 156 24.33 -20.58 -8.87
C VAL A 156 23.38 -20.43 -7.68
N ILE A 157 22.95 -19.21 -7.44
CA ILE A 157 22.08 -18.84 -6.33
C ILE A 157 20.77 -18.31 -6.85
N THR A 158 19.69 -18.81 -6.29
CA THR A 158 18.33 -18.33 -6.59
C THR A 158 18.01 -17.09 -5.74
N ILE A 159 17.64 -16.02 -6.39
CA ILE A 159 17.20 -14.77 -5.74
C ILE A 159 15.68 -14.77 -5.66
N PRO A 160 15.10 -14.80 -4.45
CA PRO A 160 13.66 -14.79 -4.27
C PRO A 160 13.10 -13.37 -4.22
N SER A 161 11.81 -13.23 -4.49
CA SER A 161 11.09 -11.97 -4.30
C SER A 161 10.97 -11.61 -2.82
N PRO A 162 11.32 -10.38 -2.41
CA PRO A 162 11.14 -9.91 -1.03
C PRO A 162 9.68 -9.63 -0.68
N VAL A 163 8.83 -9.39 -1.68
CA VAL A 163 7.43 -8.98 -1.53
C VAL A 163 6.53 -9.73 -2.50
N SER A 164 5.23 -9.71 -2.25
CA SER A 164 4.23 -10.13 -3.24
C SER A 164 3.78 -8.89 -4.01
N GLY A 165 3.69 -8.98 -5.33
CA GLY A 165 3.34 -7.85 -6.17
C GLY A 165 3.27 -8.20 -7.66
N THR A 166 3.33 -7.18 -8.49
CA THR A 166 3.36 -7.31 -9.94
C THR A 166 4.66 -6.68 -10.47
N VAL A 167 5.33 -7.36 -11.37
CA VAL A 167 6.56 -6.86 -12.00
C VAL A 167 6.22 -5.69 -12.91
N ILE A 168 6.80 -4.53 -12.61
CA ILE A 168 6.57 -3.29 -13.37
C ILE A 168 7.60 -3.17 -14.50
N ASP A 169 8.87 -3.45 -14.19
CA ASP A 169 9.97 -3.27 -15.12
C ASP A 169 11.13 -4.23 -14.83
N LYS A 170 11.99 -4.46 -15.83
CA LYS A 170 13.18 -5.32 -15.78
C LYS A 170 14.35 -4.65 -16.49
N PRO A 171 14.94 -3.59 -15.94
CA PRO A 171 15.94 -2.79 -16.66
C PRO A 171 17.28 -3.50 -16.90
N SER A 172 17.56 -4.61 -16.20
CA SER A 172 18.90 -5.22 -16.12
C SER A 172 19.11 -6.45 -17.02
N VAL A 173 18.16 -6.79 -17.86
CA VAL A 173 18.25 -8.01 -18.69
C VAL A 173 18.29 -7.62 -20.15
N GLN A 174 19.47 -7.45 -20.67
CA GLN A 174 19.76 -7.50 -22.09
C GLN A 174 20.31 -8.87 -22.45
#